data_0ff8b03da1da0b7bd0b87b35ec9c5ab2
#
_entry.id   0ff8b03da1da0b7bd0b87b35ec9c5ab2
#
_cell.length_a   1.000
_cell.length_b   1.000
_cell.length_c   1.000
_cell.angle_alpha   90.00
_cell.angle_beta   90.00
_cell.angle_gamma   90.00
#
_symmetry.space_group_name_H-M   'P 1'
#
loop_
_entity.id
_entity.type
_entity.pdbx_description
1 polymer ?
#
loop_
_entity_poly.entity_id
_entity_poly.type
_entity_poly.pdbx_seq_one_letter_code
_entity_poly.pdbx_strand_id
1 'polypeptide(L)'
;IGVRLVGSEMCIRDRGGAANMIFAYFHTFFLLDLIEYSSVVSGVKSYEKAILQMAEDLGLLDFALSAASYRESLSYYCRPEFLDEKKAGCRIDAEELYHPLLTHPVANSLYAEGGILLTGSNASGKSTFMKNMAVNAILAQALNTSLSKRYRGVVCRIMTSMALRDNLAQGESYFVVEVKSLKRILEASREKTPLLCVID
;
A
#
# COMPACT_ATOMS: atom_id res chain seq x y z
N ILE A 1 19.26 -15.11 -8.62
CA ILE A 1 18.35 -15.87 -9.52
C ILE A 1 18.32 -15.11 -10.83
N GLY A 2 19.08 -15.63 -11.83
CA GLY A 2 19.15 -15.01 -13.15
C GLY A 2 17.82 -15.20 -13.89
N VAL A 3 17.16 -14.12 -14.21
CA VAL A 3 16.04 -14.09 -15.13
C VAL A 3 16.59 -14.39 -16.53
N ARG A 4 16.51 -15.65 -16.93
CA ARG A 4 16.78 -16.11 -18.30
C ARG A 4 15.46 -16.54 -18.90
N LEU A 5 14.60 -15.56 -19.13
CA LEU A 5 13.35 -15.77 -19.84
C LEU A 5 13.28 -14.77 -20.97
N VAL A 6 12.95 -15.31 -22.15
CA VAL A 6 12.74 -14.60 -23.40
C VAL A 6 14.04 -14.25 -24.16
N GLY A 7 14.55 -15.19 -24.88
CA GLY A 7 15.63 -14.97 -25.85
C GLY A 7 16.00 -16.17 -26.71
N SER A 8 15.55 -17.37 -26.37
CA SER A 8 15.98 -18.58 -27.07
C SER A 8 14.99 -19.15 -28.10
N GLU A 9 13.77 -18.66 -28.15
CA GLU A 9 12.78 -19.20 -29.08
C GLU A 9 12.51 -18.32 -30.31
N MET A 10 13.12 -17.14 -30.39
CA MET A 10 13.00 -16.27 -31.55
C MET A 10 14.04 -16.58 -32.66
N CYS A 11 14.94 -17.54 -32.43
CA CYS A 11 15.98 -17.94 -33.40
C CYS A 11 15.66 -19.24 -34.14
N ILE A 12 14.44 -19.74 -34.07
CA ILE A 12 14.07 -20.94 -34.82
C ILE A 12 13.06 -20.52 -35.91
N ARG A 13 13.53 -20.05 -37.00
CA ARG A 13 13.01 -20.34 -38.36
C ARG A 13 13.48 -19.39 -39.41
N ASP A 14 14.76 -19.19 -39.49
CA ASP A 14 15.35 -18.67 -40.74
C ASP A 14 15.74 -19.85 -41.67
N ARG A 15 14.75 -20.62 -42.08
CA ARG A 15 14.84 -21.41 -43.28
C ARG A 15 13.98 -20.73 -44.35
N GLY A 16 14.58 -19.69 -44.96
CA GLY A 16 14.01 -19.00 -46.08
C GLY A 16 13.86 -19.94 -47.28
N GLY A 17 12.68 -20.51 -47.42
CA GLY A 17 12.26 -21.18 -48.64
C GLY A 17 11.15 -20.38 -49.27
N ALA A 18 11.01 -20.40 -50.61
CA ALA A 18 9.93 -19.79 -51.37
C ALA A 18 8.54 -20.11 -50.78
N ALA A 19 8.40 -21.26 -50.14
CA ALA A 19 7.19 -21.68 -49.42
C ALA A 19 6.82 -20.73 -48.25
N ASN A 20 7.81 -20.21 -47.50
CA ASN A 20 7.53 -19.28 -46.43
C ASN A 20 7.09 -17.89 -46.93
N MET A 21 7.62 -17.45 -48.06
CA MET A 21 7.16 -16.22 -48.69
C MET A 21 5.73 -16.35 -49.18
N ILE A 22 5.39 -17.45 -49.83
CA ILE A 22 4.03 -17.74 -50.29
C ILE A 22 3.07 -17.79 -49.11
N PHE A 23 3.48 -18.46 -48.01
CA PHE A 23 2.69 -18.54 -46.80
C PHE A 23 2.47 -17.17 -46.15
N ALA A 24 3.51 -16.31 -46.10
CA ALA A 24 3.40 -14.94 -45.63
C ALA A 24 2.44 -14.10 -46.48
N TYR A 25 2.50 -14.23 -47.79
CA TYR A 25 1.54 -13.56 -48.71
C TYR A 25 0.11 -14.05 -48.49
N PHE A 26 -0.10 -15.35 -48.28
CA PHE A 26 -1.41 -15.89 -47.96
C PHE A 26 -1.95 -15.36 -46.63
N HIS A 27 -1.13 -15.35 -45.56
CA HIS A 27 -1.49 -14.77 -44.28
C HIS A 27 -1.92 -13.32 -44.40
N THR A 28 -1.13 -12.51 -45.11
CA THR A 28 -1.43 -11.08 -45.29
C THR A 28 -2.65 -10.86 -46.17
N PHE A 29 -2.79 -11.61 -47.27
CA PHE A 29 -3.90 -11.45 -48.21
C PHE A 29 -5.25 -11.87 -47.61
N PHE A 30 -5.30 -12.95 -46.85
CA PHE A 30 -6.51 -13.42 -46.23
C PHE A 30 -6.72 -12.85 -44.79
N LEU A 31 -5.86 -11.92 -44.36
CA LEU A 31 -5.93 -11.31 -43.02
C LEU A 31 -6.08 -12.34 -41.91
N LEU A 32 -5.38 -13.48 -42.03
CA LEU A 32 -5.49 -14.60 -41.08
C LEU A 32 -5.13 -14.16 -39.65
N ASP A 33 -4.13 -13.30 -39.48
CA ASP A 33 -3.76 -12.74 -38.20
C ASP A 33 -4.92 -11.95 -37.54
N LEU A 34 -5.72 -11.26 -38.36
CA LEU A 34 -6.89 -10.52 -37.90
C LEU A 34 -8.02 -11.45 -37.45
N ILE A 35 -8.22 -12.55 -38.19
CA ILE A 35 -9.20 -13.57 -37.84
C ILE A 35 -8.80 -14.29 -36.56
N GLU A 36 -7.53 -14.68 -36.44
CA GLU A 36 -6.98 -15.28 -35.21
C GLU A 36 -7.11 -14.34 -34.00
N TYR A 37 -6.72 -13.07 -34.20
CA TYR A 37 -6.88 -12.05 -33.17
C TYR A 37 -8.33 -11.90 -32.72
N SER A 38 -9.26 -11.80 -33.67
CA SER A 38 -10.69 -11.69 -33.37
C SER A 38 -11.22 -12.91 -32.62
N SER A 39 -10.78 -14.11 -32.99
CA SER A 39 -11.13 -15.36 -32.32
C SER A 39 -10.61 -15.41 -30.90
N VAL A 40 -9.35 -15.06 -30.68
CA VAL A 40 -8.72 -14.99 -29.36
C VAL A 40 -9.41 -13.95 -28.47
N VAL A 41 -9.66 -12.76 -28.99
CA VAL A 41 -10.36 -11.70 -28.25
C VAL A 41 -11.76 -12.12 -27.86
N SER A 42 -12.49 -12.77 -28.76
CA SER A 42 -13.83 -13.29 -28.47
C SER A 42 -13.80 -14.40 -27.41
N GLY A 43 -12.80 -15.29 -27.49
CA GLY A 43 -12.57 -16.32 -26.48
C GLY A 43 -12.26 -15.72 -25.09
N VAL A 44 -11.34 -14.77 -25.03
CA VAL A 44 -10.98 -14.09 -23.77
C VAL A 44 -12.18 -13.36 -23.17
N LYS A 45 -12.97 -12.66 -23.98
CA LYS A 45 -14.19 -11.99 -23.50
C LYS A 45 -15.20 -12.94 -22.89
N SER A 46 -15.32 -14.15 -23.37
CA SER A 46 -16.25 -15.15 -22.81
C SER A 46 -15.82 -15.61 -21.41
N TYR A 47 -14.52 -15.56 -21.10
CA TYR A 47 -13.94 -15.95 -19.80
C TYR A 47 -13.53 -14.77 -18.93
N GLU A 48 -13.79 -13.52 -19.35
CA GLU A 48 -13.35 -12.30 -18.66
C GLU A 48 -13.67 -12.34 -17.16
N LYS A 49 -14.90 -12.67 -16.79
CA LYS A 49 -15.30 -12.74 -15.38
C LYS A 49 -14.54 -13.81 -14.60
N ALA A 50 -14.30 -14.97 -15.21
CA ALA A 50 -13.56 -16.05 -14.58
C ALA A 50 -12.08 -15.68 -14.40
N ILE A 51 -11.49 -15.01 -15.38
CA ILE A 51 -10.10 -14.52 -15.30
C ILE A 51 -9.96 -13.48 -14.21
N LEU A 52 -10.88 -12.51 -14.13
CA LEU A 52 -10.87 -11.49 -13.09
C LEU A 52 -11.05 -12.10 -11.69
N GLN A 53 -12.00 -13.03 -11.54
CA GLN A 53 -12.21 -13.73 -10.28
C GLN A 53 -10.96 -14.52 -9.85
N MET A 54 -10.32 -15.23 -10.76
CA MET A 54 -9.09 -15.96 -10.49
C MET A 54 -7.95 -15.01 -10.09
N ALA A 55 -7.85 -13.84 -10.71
CA ALA A 55 -6.86 -12.82 -10.34
C ALA A 55 -7.11 -12.27 -8.92
N GLU A 56 -8.37 -12.04 -8.55
CA GLU A 56 -8.75 -11.62 -7.19
C GLU A 56 -8.43 -12.71 -6.16
N ASP A 57 -8.78 -13.97 -6.44
CA ASP A 57 -8.53 -15.09 -5.54
C ASP A 57 -7.02 -15.32 -5.33
N LEU A 58 -6.22 -15.26 -6.39
CA LEU A 58 -4.76 -15.33 -6.31
C LEU A 58 -4.18 -14.16 -5.55
N GLY A 59 -4.68 -12.94 -5.78
CA GLY A 59 -4.27 -11.75 -5.05
C GLY A 59 -4.56 -11.86 -3.55
N LEU A 60 -5.70 -12.43 -3.18
CA LEU A 60 -6.05 -12.66 -1.77
C LEU A 60 -5.13 -13.70 -1.12
N LEU A 61 -4.79 -14.77 -1.83
CA LEU A 61 -3.84 -15.78 -1.34
C LEU A 61 -2.45 -15.20 -1.16
N ASP A 62 -1.96 -14.44 -2.13
CA ASP A 62 -0.64 -13.78 -2.06
C ASP A 62 -0.60 -12.78 -0.90
N PHE A 63 -1.64 -11.98 -0.74
CA PHE A 63 -1.79 -11.07 0.40
C PHE A 63 -1.76 -11.82 1.75
N ALA A 64 -2.49 -12.93 1.87
CA ALA A 64 -2.54 -13.71 3.11
C ALA A 64 -1.18 -14.33 3.45
N LEU A 65 -0.47 -14.87 2.45
CA LEU A 65 0.87 -15.42 2.61
C LEU A 65 1.88 -14.33 3.00
N SER A 66 1.83 -13.18 2.34
CA SER A 66 2.70 -12.04 2.64
C SER A 66 2.46 -11.51 4.06
N ALA A 67 1.20 -11.38 4.48
CA ALA A 67 0.86 -10.96 5.83
C ALA A 67 1.30 -11.97 6.89
N ALA A 68 1.17 -13.27 6.63
CA ALA A 68 1.64 -14.32 7.53
C ALA A 68 3.17 -14.30 7.66
N SER A 69 3.88 -14.23 6.55
CA SER A 69 5.35 -14.12 6.51
C SER A 69 5.86 -12.87 7.24
N TYR A 70 5.17 -11.74 7.06
CA TYR A 70 5.50 -10.52 7.79
C TYR A 70 5.34 -10.71 9.30
N ARG A 71 4.24 -11.30 9.76
CA ARG A 71 4.00 -11.55 11.19
C ARG A 71 5.06 -12.46 11.81
N GLU A 72 5.50 -13.49 11.10
CA GLU A 72 6.58 -14.40 11.53
C GLU A 72 7.94 -13.67 11.68
N SER A 73 8.15 -12.61 10.91
CA SER A 73 9.38 -11.80 11.01
C SER A 73 9.39 -10.83 12.21
N LEU A 74 8.26 -10.63 12.89
CA LEU A 74 8.11 -9.67 13.98
C LEU A 74 8.50 -10.29 15.33
N SER A 75 9.13 -9.50 16.21
CA SER A 75 9.45 -9.93 17.58
C SER A 75 8.20 -10.24 18.39
N TYR A 76 7.17 -9.41 18.24
CA TYR A 76 5.82 -9.61 18.76
C TYR A 76 4.84 -8.72 18.00
N TYR A 77 3.59 -9.11 17.99
CA TYR A 77 2.49 -8.35 17.44
C TYR A 77 1.17 -8.74 18.11
N CYS A 78 0.16 -7.91 17.97
CA CYS A 78 -1.20 -8.26 18.36
C CYS A 78 -2.18 -8.04 17.20
N ARG A 79 -3.33 -8.67 17.30
CA ARG A 79 -4.49 -8.34 16.49
C ARG A 79 -5.21 -7.15 17.11
N PRO A 80 -5.42 -6.03 16.40
CA PRO A 80 -6.07 -4.86 16.93
C PRO A 80 -7.55 -5.14 17.26
N GLU A 81 -8.02 -4.53 18.34
CA GLU A 81 -9.43 -4.46 18.69
C GLU A 81 -10.00 -3.12 18.20
N PHE A 82 -10.89 -3.17 17.19
CA PHE A 82 -11.54 -1.96 16.71
C PHE A 82 -12.81 -1.66 17.52
N LEU A 83 -12.87 -0.44 18.02
CA LEU A 83 -13.95 0.06 18.82
C LEU A 83 -15.03 0.70 17.92
N ASP A 84 -16.27 0.69 18.39
CA ASP A 84 -17.37 1.39 17.74
C ASP A 84 -17.13 2.92 17.82
N GLU A 85 -17.02 3.56 16.68
CA GLU A 85 -16.79 5.00 16.55
C GLU A 85 -17.80 5.84 17.34
N LYS A 86 -19.09 5.46 17.33
CA LYS A 86 -20.15 6.19 18.00
C LYS A 86 -20.02 6.19 19.51
N LYS A 87 -19.36 5.17 20.08
CA LYS A 87 -19.21 4.99 21.51
C LYS A 87 -17.85 5.44 22.04
N ALA A 88 -16.82 5.29 21.23
CA ALA A 88 -15.43 5.48 21.67
C ALA A 88 -14.83 6.82 21.26
N GLY A 89 -15.47 7.55 20.32
CA GLY A 89 -14.86 8.74 19.74
C GLY A 89 -13.54 8.43 19.04
N CYS A 90 -12.67 9.42 18.89
CA CYS A 90 -11.32 9.21 18.34
C CYS A 90 -10.36 8.79 19.45
N ARG A 91 -10.21 7.47 19.64
CA ARG A 91 -9.40 6.88 20.72
C ARG A 91 -8.38 5.89 20.16
N ILE A 92 -7.16 5.95 20.72
CA ILE A 92 -6.10 4.96 20.52
C ILE A 92 -5.53 4.59 21.89
N ASP A 93 -5.49 3.30 22.18
CA ASP A 93 -4.91 2.70 23.37
C ASP A 93 -3.96 1.59 22.92
N ALA A 94 -2.65 1.78 23.12
CA ALA A 94 -1.64 0.85 22.69
C ALA A 94 -0.58 0.63 23.76
N GLU A 95 -0.22 -0.63 23.97
CA GLU A 95 0.81 -1.03 24.94
C GLU A 95 2.05 -1.54 24.22
N GLU A 96 3.21 -1.04 24.60
CA GLU A 96 4.51 -1.42 24.06
C GLU A 96 4.56 -1.38 22.53
N LEU A 97 4.11 -0.25 21.97
CA LEU A 97 4.12 0.02 20.54
C LEU A 97 5.54 0.28 20.05
N TYR A 98 6.01 -0.45 19.03
CA TYR A 98 7.35 -0.26 18.48
C TYR A 98 7.36 -0.01 16.97
N HIS A 99 8.43 0.60 16.48
CA HIS A 99 8.56 1.00 15.08
C HIS A 99 9.18 -0.14 14.24
N PRO A 100 8.52 -0.59 13.15
CA PRO A 100 8.95 -1.75 12.36
C PRO A 100 10.32 -1.60 11.68
N LEU A 101 10.74 -0.38 11.37
CA LEU A 101 11.96 -0.12 10.60
C LEU A 101 13.20 0.19 11.48
N LEU A 102 13.07 0.11 12.79
CA LEU A 102 14.20 0.31 13.70
C LEU A 102 14.79 -1.03 14.12
N THR A 103 16.11 -1.15 14.06
CA THR A 103 16.83 -2.37 14.48
C THR A 103 16.69 -2.62 15.98
N HIS A 104 16.70 -1.57 16.78
CA HIS A 104 16.53 -1.62 18.23
C HIS A 104 15.45 -0.63 18.66
N PRO A 105 14.16 -0.94 18.42
CA PRO A 105 13.08 -0.03 18.73
C PRO A 105 12.87 0.04 20.26
N VAL A 106 12.67 1.26 20.74
CA VAL A 106 12.17 1.47 22.10
C VAL A 106 10.64 1.40 22.05
N ALA A 107 10.07 0.44 22.77
CA ALA A 107 8.63 0.29 22.85
C ALA A 107 8.03 1.36 23.77
N ASN A 108 6.91 1.93 23.36
CA ASN A 108 6.20 2.97 24.11
C ASN A 108 4.72 2.64 24.22
N SER A 109 4.12 2.97 25.36
CA SER A 109 2.69 2.84 25.57
C SER A 109 2.01 4.20 25.41
N LEU A 110 0.81 4.21 24.83
CA LEU A 110 0.04 5.42 24.59
C LEU A 110 -1.44 5.17 24.87
N TYR A 111 -2.01 6.10 25.61
CA TYR A 111 -3.45 6.28 25.68
C TYR A 111 -3.80 7.68 25.14
N ALA A 112 -4.51 7.73 24.05
CA ALA A 112 -4.91 8.95 23.38
C ALA A 112 -6.42 9.03 23.27
N GLU A 113 -7.00 10.08 23.83
CA GLU A 113 -8.41 10.43 23.68
C GLU A 113 -8.50 11.92 23.33
N GLY A 114 -8.76 12.21 22.05
CA GLY A 114 -8.69 13.58 21.55
C GLY A 114 -7.27 14.03 21.16
N GLY A 115 -6.98 15.32 21.33
CA GLY A 115 -5.69 15.91 20.93
C GLY A 115 -4.59 15.68 21.96
N ILE A 116 -3.38 15.34 21.49
CA ILE A 116 -2.18 15.19 22.30
C ILE A 116 -1.10 16.16 21.82
N LEU A 117 -0.49 16.88 22.73
CA LEU A 117 0.70 17.68 22.50
C LEU A 117 1.93 16.93 23.03
N LEU A 118 2.82 16.53 22.12
CA LEU A 118 4.05 15.85 22.46
C LEU A 118 5.20 16.86 22.59
N THR A 119 5.77 16.98 23.78
CA THR A 119 6.88 17.88 24.07
C THR A 119 8.14 17.11 24.44
N GLY A 120 9.29 17.73 24.28
CA GLY A 120 10.61 17.15 24.65
C GLY A 120 11.75 17.82 23.89
N SER A 121 12.96 17.54 24.32
CA SER A 121 14.19 18.09 23.71
C SER A 121 14.35 17.65 22.23
N ASN A 122 15.18 18.36 21.47
CA ASN A 122 15.54 17.92 20.13
C ASN A 122 16.27 16.57 20.19
N ALA A 123 16.06 15.73 19.18
CA ALA A 123 16.57 14.37 19.09
C ALA A 123 16.07 13.40 20.21
N SER A 124 15.01 13.74 20.95
CA SER A 124 14.41 12.84 21.95
C SER A 124 13.52 11.72 21.37
N GLY A 125 13.35 11.67 20.06
CA GLY A 125 12.55 10.65 19.38
C GLY A 125 11.08 11.02 19.17
N LYS A 126 10.66 12.28 19.37
CA LYS A 126 9.27 12.75 19.16
C LYS A 126 8.73 12.38 17.77
N SER A 127 9.41 12.79 16.72
CA SER A 127 8.99 12.51 15.33
C SER A 127 8.98 11.01 15.03
N THR A 128 9.91 10.25 15.62
CA THR A 128 9.92 8.78 15.50
C THR A 128 8.71 8.16 16.19
N PHE A 129 8.35 8.63 17.37
CA PHE A 129 7.16 8.17 18.09
C PHE A 129 5.87 8.47 17.32
N MET A 130 5.73 9.68 16.79
CA MET A 130 4.58 10.07 15.96
C MET A 130 4.46 9.22 14.69
N LYS A 131 5.58 8.97 14.00
CA LYS A 131 5.63 8.06 12.85
C LYS A 131 5.25 6.64 13.23
N ASN A 132 5.76 6.15 14.35
CA ASN A 132 5.44 4.84 14.89
C ASN A 132 3.93 4.66 15.10
N MET A 133 3.29 5.64 15.70
CA MET A 133 1.84 5.65 15.93
C MET A 133 1.06 5.60 14.60
N ALA A 134 1.43 6.45 13.62
CA ALA A 134 0.77 6.49 12.32
C ALA A 134 0.95 5.17 11.54
N VAL A 135 2.16 4.63 11.50
CA VAL A 135 2.47 3.35 10.81
C VAL A 135 1.70 2.20 11.43
N ASN A 136 1.67 2.11 12.76
CA ASN A 136 0.91 1.05 13.43
C ASN A 136 -0.60 1.17 13.23
N ALA A 137 -1.14 2.39 13.18
CA ALA A 137 -2.54 2.59 12.85
C ALA A 137 -2.86 2.15 11.41
N ILE A 138 -1.95 2.36 10.45
CA ILE A 138 -2.08 1.85 9.08
C ILE A 138 -2.03 0.31 9.07
N LEU A 139 -1.04 -0.29 9.71
CA LEU A 139 -0.86 -1.74 9.75
C LEU A 139 -2.04 -2.43 10.45
N ALA A 140 -2.56 -1.82 11.53
CA ALA A 140 -3.74 -2.30 12.22
C ALA A 140 -4.95 -2.40 11.27
N GLN A 141 -5.20 -1.37 10.48
CA GLN A 141 -6.34 -1.31 9.57
C GLN A 141 -6.13 -2.13 8.28
N ALA A 142 -4.92 -2.10 7.71
CA ALA A 142 -4.63 -2.77 6.44
C ALA A 142 -4.34 -4.27 6.61
N LEU A 143 -3.57 -4.64 7.63
CA LEU A 143 -3.09 -6.02 7.83
C LEU A 143 -3.71 -6.71 9.05
N ASN A 144 -4.62 -6.05 9.77
CA ASN A 144 -5.12 -6.53 11.05
C ASN A 144 -3.97 -6.94 12.00
N THR A 145 -2.93 -6.11 12.05
CA THR A 145 -1.69 -6.37 12.78
C THR A 145 -1.15 -5.08 13.35
N SER A 146 -0.88 -5.03 14.65
CA SER A 146 -0.18 -3.92 15.29
C SER A 146 1.08 -4.45 15.97
N LEU A 147 2.18 -3.72 15.84
CA LEU A 147 3.46 -4.03 16.48
C LEU A 147 3.45 -3.54 17.92
N SER A 148 2.60 -4.16 18.72
CA SER A 148 2.35 -3.83 20.12
C SER A 148 1.88 -5.06 20.86
N LYS A 149 1.90 -5.02 22.19
CA LYS A 149 1.30 -6.08 23.01
C LYS A 149 -0.23 -6.00 23.02
N ARG A 150 -0.76 -4.78 22.95
CA ARG A 150 -2.20 -4.52 22.84
C ARG A 150 -2.43 -3.27 22.00
N TYR A 151 -3.44 -3.32 21.15
CA TYR A 151 -3.90 -2.16 20.37
C TYR A 151 -5.42 -2.13 20.34
N ARG A 152 -5.99 -1.01 20.78
CA ARG A 152 -7.43 -0.72 20.72
C ARG A 152 -7.62 0.66 20.12
N GLY A 153 -8.48 0.77 19.13
CA GLY A 153 -8.69 2.04 18.47
C GLY A 153 -9.92 2.02 17.57
N VAL A 154 -10.24 3.14 16.96
CA VAL A 154 -11.27 3.24 15.93
C VAL A 154 -10.66 3.16 14.55
N VAL A 155 -11.43 2.69 13.58
CA VAL A 155 -11.05 2.80 12.17
C VAL A 155 -11.10 4.27 11.78
N CYS A 156 -9.99 4.81 11.30
CA CYS A 156 -9.86 6.23 11.01
C CYS A 156 -9.07 6.48 9.72
N ARG A 157 -9.32 7.61 9.11
CA ARG A 157 -8.46 8.15 8.05
C ARG A 157 -7.20 8.72 8.68
N ILE A 158 -6.05 8.38 8.13
CA ILE A 158 -4.76 8.84 8.66
C ILE A 158 -4.20 9.92 7.75
N MET A 159 -3.87 11.05 8.31
CA MET A 159 -3.24 12.17 7.62
C MET A 159 -2.04 12.68 8.39
N THR A 160 -0.98 13.03 7.67
CA THR A 160 0.25 13.53 8.28
C THR A 160 0.69 14.84 7.66
N SER A 161 1.26 15.73 8.47
CA SER A 161 2.04 16.89 8.05
C SER A 161 3.39 16.81 8.74
N MET A 162 4.30 16.00 8.16
CA MET A 162 5.60 15.69 8.75
C MET A 162 6.68 15.66 7.67
N ALA A 163 7.91 16.07 8.04
CA ALA A 163 9.08 16.00 7.17
C ALA A 163 8.82 16.59 5.78
N LEU A 164 8.11 17.70 5.72
CA LEU A 164 7.84 18.43 4.49
C LEU A 164 9.16 18.90 3.86
N ARG A 165 9.21 19.00 2.55
CA ARG A 165 10.36 19.48 1.79
C ARG A 165 9.89 20.59 0.86
N ASP A 166 10.81 21.52 0.56
CA ASP A 166 10.57 22.54 -0.45
C ASP A 166 10.23 21.87 -1.79
N ASN A 167 9.18 22.34 -2.42
CA ASN A 167 8.83 21.90 -3.76
C ASN A 167 9.45 22.85 -4.80
N LEU A 168 10.75 22.66 -5.04
CA LEU A 168 11.52 23.49 -5.98
C LEU A 168 10.95 23.44 -7.41
N ALA A 169 10.32 22.34 -7.80
CA ALA A 169 9.73 22.19 -9.13
C ALA A 169 8.51 23.10 -9.32
N GLN A 170 7.82 23.47 -8.25
CA GLN A 170 6.65 24.37 -8.27
C GLN A 170 6.98 25.76 -7.69
N GLY A 171 8.22 26.02 -7.29
CA GLY A 171 8.63 27.29 -6.67
C GLY A 171 7.99 27.55 -5.30
N GLU A 172 7.55 26.49 -4.61
CA GLU A 172 6.87 26.62 -3.31
C GLU A 172 7.86 26.48 -2.16
N SER A 173 7.87 27.47 -1.27
CA SER A 173 8.64 27.41 -0.03
C SER A 173 8.05 26.38 0.95
N TYR A 174 8.87 25.89 1.87
CA TYR A 174 8.48 25.01 2.97
C TYR A 174 7.19 25.47 3.66
N PHE A 175 7.10 26.77 3.99
CA PHE A 175 5.93 27.34 4.65
C PHE A 175 4.63 27.17 3.84
N VAL A 176 4.67 27.39 2.53
CA VAL A 176 3.52 27.24 1.66
C VAL A 176 3.06 25.77 1.59
N VAL A 177 4.02 24.84 1.52
CA VAL A 177 3.73 23.39 1.52
C VAL A 177 3.08 22.98 2.84
N GLU A 178 3.58 23.50 3.97
CA GLU A 178 3.01 23.25 5.29
C GLU A 178 1.56 23.78 5.40
N VAL A 179 1.31 25.01 5.01
CA VAL A 179 -0.03 25.61 5.00
C VAL A 179 -1.00 24.81 4.13
N LYS A 180 -0.58 24.35 2.96
CA LYS A 180 -1.38 23.48 2.10
C LYS A 180 -1.69 22.14 2.74
N SER A 181 -0.72 21.55 3.43
CA SER A 181 -0.90 20.30 4.17
C SER A 181 -1.91 20.46 5.30
N LEU A 182 -1.78 21.51 6.11
CA LEU A 182 -2.72 21.81 7.19
C LEU A 182 -4.13 22.12 6.66
N LYS A 183 -4.25 22.86 5.55
CA LYS A 183 -5.53 23.12 4.89
C LYS A 183 -6.22 21.80 4.50
N ARG A 184 -5.49 20.87 3.88
CA ARG A 184 -6.01 19.55 3.49
C ARG A 184 -6.50 18.74 4.69
N ILE A 185 -5.77 18.77 5.81
CA ILE A 185 -6.16 18.13 7.07
C ILE A 185 -7.45 18.76 7.61
N LEU A 186 -7.52 20.09 7.60
CA LEU A 186 -8.68 20.82 8.08
C LEU A 186 -9.93 20.57 7.23
N GLU A 187 -9.79 20.46 5.91
CA GLU A 187 -10.88 20.07 5.02
C GLU A 187 -11.37 18.66 5.31
N ALA A 188 -10.46 17.70 5.50
CA ALA A 188 -10.80 16.32 5.84
C ALA A 188 -11.47 16.20 7.22
N SER A 189 -11.12 17.06 8.19
CA SER A 189 -11.73 17.04 9.53
C SER A 189 -13.21 17.44 9.56
N ARG A 190 -13.72 18.04 8.47
CA ARG A 190 -15.16 18.37 8.33
C ARG A 190 -16.00 17.15 7.93
N GLU A 191 -15.36 16.10 7.46
CA GLU A 191 -16.04 14.85 7.15
C GLU A 191 -16.43 14.12 8.45
N LYS A 192 -17.43 13.25 8.38
CA LYS A 192 -17.89 12.49 9.57
C LYS A 192 -16.97 11.33 9.96
N THR A 193 -16.00 11.00 9.11
CA THR A 193 -15.08 9.89 9.35
C THR A 193 -14.05 10.28 10.40
N PRO A 194 -13.77 9.45 11.41
CA PRO A 194 -12.70 9.69 12.36
C PRO A 194 -11.37 9.95 11.68
N LEU A 195 -10.62 10.91 12.19
CA LEU A 195 -9.38 11.37 11.58
C LEU A 195 -8.24 11.34 12.60
N LEU A 196 -7.20 10.58 12.30
CA LEU A 196 -5.93 10.62 13.00
C LEU A 196 -4.99 11.58 12.26
N CYS A 197 -4.73 12.74 12.87
CA CYS A 197 -3.78 13.72 12.34
C CYS A 197 -2.47 13.66 13.11
N VAL A 198 -1.37 13.57 12.39
CA VAL A 198 -0.01 13.62 12.96
C VAL A 198 0.73 14.80 12.34
N ILE A 199 1.08 15.78 13.18
CA ILE A 199 1.68 17.05 12.77
C ILE A 199 2.99 17.21 13.54
N ASP A 200 4.11 17.48 12.83
CA ASP A 200 5.46 17.68 13.41
C ASP A 200 6.04 19.03 13.00
#